data_4d26a9e90be2eb7724de36d60559035a
#
_entry.id   4d26a9e90be2eb7724de36d60559035a
#
_cell.length_a   1.000
_cell.length_b   1.000
_cell.length_c   1.000
_cell.angle_alpha   90.00
_cell.angle_beta   90.00
_cell.angle_gamma   90.00
#
_symmetry.space_group_name_H-M   'P 1'
#
loop_
_entity.id
_entity.type
_entity.pdbx_description
1 polymer ?
#
loop_
_entity_poly.entity_id
_entity_poly.type
_entity_poly.pdbx_seq_one_letter_code
_entity_poly.pdbx_strand_id
1 'polypeptide(L)'
;MGNLVFSATLGLDAFEVEPLELRSYYTEDDLQTVIRAVYKQVLGNEHLMESQRLESPEALLRDGSINVRQFVRIVAKSPLYQSLFFHSSSQNRFIELNFKHLLGRPPLDQSEIDEHVLIYREQGYDAEIDSYIDSNEYIESFGEDIVPYPRHIITQRGMKTESFNRMFSLLRGSATSDRDNSAKLISNLAANLATPIKPPNVGNGAAYSNTSKSFLIEFFSRTNDARINRRGKRQTTVSYYQMNQELRKIHKSGGKIFKITELT
;
A
#
# COMPACT_ATOMS: atom_id res chain seq x y z
N MET A 1 -21.30 -20.33 -5.65
CA MET A 1 -20.00 -20.45 -6.37
C MET A 1 -19.70 -19.32 -7.36
N GLY A 2 -20.45 -18.22 -7.36
CA GLY A 2 -20.26 -17.11 -8.31
C GLY A 2 -19.39 -15.94 -7.83
N ASN A 3 -19.14 -15.79 -6.53
CA ASN A 3 -18.47 -14.61 -5.99
C ASN A 3 -16.93 -14.71 -6.02
N LEU A 4 -16.35 -15.88 -5.96
CA LEU A 4 -14.89 -16.09 -5.95
C LEU A 4 -14.19 -15.65 -7.25
N VAL A 5 -14.89 -15.72 -8.38
CA VAL A 5 -14.30 -15.36 -9.68
C VAL A 5 -14.28 -13.84 -9.89
N PHE A 6 -15.25 -13.11 -9.30
CA PHE A 6 -15.37 -11.66 -9.48
C PHE A 6 -14.34 -10.88 -8.66
N SER A 7 -14.08 -11.32 -7.44
CA SER A 7 -13.14 -10.69 -6.54
C SER A 7 -11.69 -10.93 -6.96
N ALA A 8 -11.34 -12.16 -7.36
CA ALA A 8 -10.04 -12.48 -7.91
C ALA A 8 -9.69 -11.65 -9.16
N THR A 9 -10.68 -11.29 -9.97
CA THR A 9 -10.49 -10.50 -11.20
C THR A 9 -10.21 -9.02 -10.91
N LEU A 10 -10.74 -8.48 -9.80
CA LEU A 10 -10.58 -7.07 -9.43
C LEU A 10 -9.46 -6.81 -8.41
N GLY A 11 -8.92 -7.86 -7.78
CA GLY A 11 -7.91 -7.73 -6.72
C GLY A 11 -8.44 -7.04 -5.46
N LEU A 12 -9.75 -6.94 -5.29
CA LEU A 12 -10.40 -6.27 -4.17
C LEU A 12 -10.70 -7.21 -3.00
N ASP A 13 -10.51 -8.53 -3.16
CA ASP A 13 -10.74 -9.52 -2.10
C ASP A 13 -9.93 -9.26 -0.84
N ALA A 14 -8.71 -8.72 -1.02
CA ALA A 14 -7.84 -8.36 0.10
C ALA A 14 -8.43 -7.24 0.96
N PHE A 15 -9.48 -6.59 0.49
CA PHE A 15 -10.13 -5.45 1.13
C PHE A 15 -11.55 -5.76 1.63
N GLU A 16 -12.10 -6.93 1.30
CA GLU A 16 -13.34 -7.42 1.89
C GLU A 16 -13.04 -7.95 3.29
N VAL A 17 -13.03 -7.04 4.27
CA VAL A 17 -12.81 -7.37 5.67
C VAL A 17 -14.17 -7.40 6.36
N GLU A 18 -14.58 -8.57 6.82
CA GLU A 18 -15.70 -8.67 7.76
C GLU A 18 -15.27 -8.14 9.12
N PRO A 19 -16.10 -7.31 9.78
CA PRO A 19 -15.79 -6.83 11.13
C PRO A 19 -15.62 -8.01 12.10
N LEU A 20 -14.49 -8.04 12.79
CA LEU A 20 -14.22 -9.02 13.84
C LEU A 20 -14.54 -8.42 15.20
N GLU A 21 -15.47 -9.05 15.91
CA GLU A 21 -15.92 -8.66 17.24
C GLU A 21 -15.56 -9.75 18.26
N LEU A 22 -15.03 -9.36 19.42
CA LEU A 22 -14.86 -10.25 20.55
C LEU A 22 -16.16 -10.26 21.37
N ARG A 23 -16.99 -11.27 21.16
CA ARG A 23 -18.29 -11.41 21.84
C ARG A 23 -18.11 -11.91 23.26
N SER A 24 -19.10 -11.67 24.14
CA SER A 24 -19.03 -12.04 25.55
C SER A 24 -18.82 -13.56 25.80
N TYR A 25 -19.18 -14.41 24.85
CA TYR A 25 -18.99 -15.88 24.92
C TYR A 25 -18.06 -16.31 23.78
N TYR A 26 -16.78 -15.95 23.86
CA TYR A 26 -15.80 -16.35 22.87
C TYR A 26 -15.09 -17.65 23.28
N THR A 27 -14.64 -18.38 22.28
CA THR A 27 -13.71 -19.50 22.45
C THR A 27 -12.26 -19.01 22.38
N GLU A 28 -11.30 -19.85 22.83
CA GLU A 28 -9.88 -19.49 22.69
C GLU A 28 -9.47 -19.27 21.21
N ASP A 29 -10.08 -20.00 20.28
CA ASP A 29 -9.82 -19.82 18.84
C ASP A 29 -10.33 -18.45 18.33
N ASP A 30 -11.49 -18.01 18.81
CA ASP A 30 -12.03 -16.68 18.51
C ASP A 30 -11.10 -15.59 19.05
N LEU A 31 -10.65 -15.74 20.30
CA LEU A 31 -9.71 -14.82 20.93
C LEU A 31 -8.40 -14.72 20.14
N GLN A 32 -7.81 -15.86 19.77
CA GLN A 32 -6.57 -15.90 18.97
C GLN A 32 -6.77 -15.27 17.59
N THR A 33 -7.97 -15.39 17.03
CA THR A 33 -8.32 -14.75 15.75
C THR A 33 -8.38 -13.24 15.90
N VAL A 34 -9.01 -12.74 16.97
CA VAL A 34 -9.07 -11.31 17.30
C VAL A 34 -7.66 -10.75 17.57
N ILE A 35 -6.85 -11.41 18.39
CA ILE A 35 -5.46 -11.00 18.69
C ILE A 35 -4.65 -10.87 17.39
N ARG A 36 -4.70 -11.88 16.52
CA ARG A 36 -4.00 -11.85 15.23
C ARG A 36 -4.49 -10.73 14.33
N ALA A 37 -5.80 -10.47 14.32
CA ALA A 37 -6.39 -9.40 13.54
C ALA A 37 -5.96 -8.02 14.05
N VAL A 38 -5.91 -7.80 15.37
CA VAL A 38 -5.39 -6.56 15.97
C VAL A 38 -3.94 -6.33 15.59
N TYR A 39 -3.07 -7.32 15.76
CA TYR A 39 -1.67 -7.19 15.34
C TYR A 39 -1.54 -6.90 13.85
N LYS A 40 -2.25 -7.62 13.00
CA LYS A 40 -2.24 -7.40 11.56
C LYS A 40 -2.67 -5.98 11.17
N GLN A 41 -3.74 -5.48 11.79
CA GLN A 41 -4.27 -4.15 11.48
C GLN A 41 -3.36 -3.04 12.03
N VAL A 42 -3.00 -3.11 13.31
CA VAL A 42 -2.23 -2.06 13.99
C VAL A 42 -0.78 -2.05 13.51
N LEU A 43 -0.15 -3.21 13.32
CA LEU A 43 1.24 -3.30 12.86
C LEU A 43 1.38 -3.27 11.32
N GLY A 44 0.34 -2.89 10.58
CA GLY A 44 0.41 -2.64 9.15
C GLY A 44 0.79 -3.85 8.31
N ASN A 45 0.25 -5.04 8.66
CA ASN A 45 0.52 -6.32 7.99
C ASN A 45 2.00 -6.79 8.11
N GLU A 46 2.71 -6.31 9.12
CA GLU A 46 4.08 -6.76 9.40
C GLU A 46 4.07 -8.22 9.88
N HIS A 47 5.13 -8.97 9.52
CA HIS A 47 5.34 -10.29 10.11
C HIS A 47 5.75 -10.16 11.57
N LEU A 48 4.94 -10.68 12.47
CA LEU A 48 5.20 -10.65 13.91
C LEU A 48 5.90 -11.93 14.34
N MET A 49 7.07 -11.77 14.97
CA MET A 49 7.78 -12.89 15.60
C MET A 49 7.16 -13.19 16.97
N GLU A 50 7.27 -14.43 17.44
CA GLU A 50 6.76 -14.83 18.76
C GLU A 50 7.32 -13.96 19.89
N SER A 51 8.60 -13.62 19.83
CA SER A 51 9.27 -12.73 20.79
C SER A 51 8.77 -11.27 20.80
N GLN A 52 7.99 -10.88 19.80
CA GLN A 52 7.44 -9.52 19.64
C GLN A 52 5.99 -9.44 20.13
N ARG A 53 5.39 -10.56 20.47
CA ARG A 53 4.03 -10.59 21.03
C ARG A 53 4.01 -9.98 22.43
N LEU A 54 2.90 -9.36 22.75
CA LEU A 54 2.67 -8.73 24.03
C LEU A 54 1.91 -9.70 24.97
N GLU A 55 2.63 -10.71 25.52
CA GLU A 55 2.03 -11.80 26.31
C GLU A 55 1.17 -11.29 27.47
N SER A 56 1.62 -10.29 28.22
CA SER A 56 0.86 -9.73 29.35
C SER A 56 -0.46 -9.07 28.92
N PRO A 57 -0.50 -8.18 27.90
CA PRO A 57 -1.76 -7.65 27.38
C PRO A 57 -2.69 -8.71 26.79
N GLU A 58 -2.14 -9.72 26.12
CA GLU A 58 -2.94 -10.85 25.60
C GLU A 58 -3.59 -11.66 26.74
N ALA A 59 -2.86 -11.85 27.86
CA ALA A 59 -3.42 -12.50 29.04
C ALA A 59 -4.54 -11.65 29.67
N LEU A 60 -4.37 -10.34 29.78
CA LEU A 60 -5.41 -9.43 30.30
C LEU A 60 -6.66 -9.42 29.41
N LEU A 61 -6.50 -9.50 28.09
CA LEU A 61 -7.63 -9.62 27.17
C LEU A 61 -8.34 -10.97 27.34
N ARG A 62 -7.59 -12.06 27.51
CA ARG A 62 -8.12 -13.41 27.78
C ARG A 62 -8.93 -13.48 29.06
N ASP A 63 -8.45 -12.83 30.11
CA ASP A 63 -9.13 -12.78 31.41
C ASP A 63 -10.33 -11.80 31.42
N GLY A 64 -10.56 -11.06 30.32
CA GLY A 64 -11.61 -10.04 30.25
C GLY A 64 -11.33 -8.80 31.11
N SER A 65 -10.09 -8.62 31.59
CA SER A 65 -9.66 -7.44 32.37
C SER A 65 -9.54 -6.20 31.49
N ILE A 66 -9.31 -6.38 30.20
CA ILE A 66 -9.32 -5.33 29.18
C ILE A 66 -10.20 -5.75 28.00
N ASN A 67 -10.74 -4.76 27.26
CA ASN A 67 -11.47 -4.96 26.03
C ASN A 67 -10.56 -4.83 24.80
N VAL A 68 -11.09 -5.05 23.59
CA VAL A 68 -10.32 -4.96 22.34
C VAL A 68 -9.77 -3.56 22.12
N ARG A 69 -10.55 -2.50 22.42
CA ARG A 69 -10.12 -1.11 22.31
C ARG A 69 -8.89 -0.83 23.17
N GLN A 70 -8.87 -1.30 24.42
CA GLN A 70 -7.72 -1.16 25.31
C GLN A 70 -6.52 -1.96 24.81
N PHE A 71 -6.74 -3.16 24.28
CA PHE A 71 -5.68 -3.96 23.69
C PHE A 71 -5.07 -3.25 22.47
N VAL A 72 -5.87 -2.69 21.55
CA VAL A 72 -5.41 -1.85 20.42
C VAL A 72 -4.55 -0.69 20.93
N ARG A 73 -4.99 0.00 21.99
CA ARG A 73 -4.24 1.10 22.63
C ARG A 73 -2.86 0.65 23.10
N ILE A 74 -2.79 -0.48 23.80
CA ILE A 74 -1.52 -1.02 24.31
C ILE A 74 -0.59 -1.40 23.14
N VAL A 75 -1.10 -2.03 22.10
CA VAL A 75 -0.31 -2.37 20.91
C VAL A 75 0.20 -1.11 20.22
N ALA A 76 -0.64 -0.08 20.03
CA ALA A 76 -0.25 1.19 19.43
C ALA A 76 0.76 2.01 20.25
N LYS A 77 0.76 1.85 21.56
CA LYS A 77 1.75 2.48 22.46
C LYS A 77 2.99 1.62 22.71
N SER A 78 3.06 0.42 22.15
CA SER A 78 4.19 -0.49 22.37
C SER A 78 5.49 0.02 21.75
N PRO A 79 6.64 -0.34 22.32
CA PRO A 79 7.96 -0.04 21.74
C PRO A 79 8.11 -0.58 20.30
N LEU A 80 7.41 -1.68 19.99
CA LEU A 80 7.41 -2.25 18.65
C LEU A 80 6.75 -1.29 17.65
N TYR A 81 5.56 -0.78 17.94
CA TYR A 81 4.87 0.19 17.08
C TYR A 81 5.69 1.47 16.89
N GLN A 82 6.29 1.97 17.96
CA GLN A 82 7.17 3.14 17.90
C GLN A 82 8.38 2.90 17.01
N SER A 83 9.04 1.75 17.14
CA SER A 83 10.21 1.42 16.32
C SER A 83 9.87 1.22 14.84
N LEU A 84 8.69 0.68 14.53
CA LEU A 84 8.24 0.43 13.17
C LEU A 84 7.83 1.72 12.44
N PHE A 85 7.10 2.60 13.12
CA PHE A 85 6.38 3.69 12.44
C PHE A 85 6.73 5.09 12.94
N PHE A 86 7.06 5.26 14.23
CA PHE A 86 7.34 6.57 14.78
C PHE A 86 8.79 6.99 14.54
N HIS A 87 9.76 6.18 14.95
CA HIS A 87 11.17 6.52 14.80
C HIS A 87 11.70 6.44 13.38
N SER A 88 11.07 5.62 12.53
CA SER A 88 11.49 5.37 11.16
C SER A 88 10.84 6.28 10.12
N SER A 89 9.82 7.04 10.50
CA SER A 89 8.98 7.80 9.55
C SER A 89 8.98 9.30 9.84
N SER A 90 8.60 10.11 8.85
CA SER A 90 8.28 11.52 9.08
C SER A 90 7.00 11.65 9.91
N GLN A 91 6.84 12.74 10.65
CA GLN A 91 5.64 13.00 11.46
C GLN A 91 4.35 12.91 10.64
N ASN A 92 4.32 13.52 9.46
CA ASN A 92 3.15 13.44 8.59
C ASN A 92 2.86 12.00 8.13
N ARG A 93 3.90 11.20 7.87
CA ARG A 93 3.74 9.79 7.55
C ARG A 93 3.20 9.00 8.73
N PHE A 94 3.67 9.28 9.92
CA PHE A 94 3.18 8.65 11.14
C PHE A 94 1.68 8.94 11.36
N ILE A 95 1.24 10.18 11.16
CA ILE A 95 -0.18 10.56 11.23
C ILE A 95 -1.00 9.81 10.17
N GLU A 96 -0.53 9.76 8.90
CA GLU A 96 -1.21 8.96 7.85
C GLU A 96 -1.39 7.49 8.25
N LEU A 97 -0.38 6.91 8.91
CA LEU A 97 -0.42 5.53 9.38
C LEU A 97 -1.36 5.36 10.57
N ASN A 98 -1.38 6.29 11.52
CA ASN A 98 -2.32 6.24 12.65
C ASN A 98 -3.77 6.28 12.16
N PHE A 99 -4.12 7.16 11.23
CA PHE A 99 -5.44 7.17 10.61
C PHE A 99 -5.78 5.83 9.96
N LYS A 100 -4.85 5.24 9.23
CA LYS A 100 -5.04 3.94 8.57
C LYS A 100 -5.17 2.80 9.57
N HIS A 101 -4.28 2.73 10.56
CA HIS A 101 -4.18 1.60 11.49
C HIS A 101 -5.27 1.63 12.56
N LEU A 102 -5.56 2.81 13.11
CA LEU A 102 -6.46 2.98 14.24
C LEU A 102 -7.89 3.33 13.81
N LEU A 103 -8.06 4.22 12.82
CA LEU A 103 -9.38 4.62 12.34
C LEU A 103 -9.83 3.91 11.05
N GLY A 104 -8.94 3.15 10.41
CA GLY A 104 -9.26 2.40 9.17
C GLY A 104 -9.57 3.29 7.97
N ARG A 105 -9.18 4.57 7.99
CA ARG A 105 -9.38 5.52 6.91
C ARG A 105 -8.15 6.40 6.65
N PRO A 106 -8.05 7.10 5.52
CA PRO A 106 -7.04 8.12 5.33
C PRO A 106 -7.46 9.43 6.03
N PRO A 107 -6.52 10.36 6.30
CA PRO A 107 -6.86 11.73 6.66
C PRO A 107 -7.67 12.40 5.53
N LEU A 108 -8.68 13.17 5.91
CA LEU A 108 -9.62 13.80 4.98
C LEU A 108 -9.15 15.17 4.48
N ASP A 109 -8.45 15.91 5.32
CA ASP A 109 -7.94 17.24 4.99
C ASP A 109 -6.67 17.58 5.78
N GLN A 110 -6.15 18.76 5.53
CA GLN A 110 -4.95 19.26 6.19
C GLN A 110 -5.21 19.59 7.67
N SER A 111 -6.44 19.95 8.03
CA SER A 111 -6.77 20.34 9.40
C SER A 111 -6.65 19.17 10.36
N GLU A 112 -6.99 17.95 9.93
CA GLU A 112 -6.77 16.73 10.74
C GLU A 112 -5.28 16.46 10.99
N ILE A 113 -4.43 16.71 9.98
CA ILE A 113 -2.97 16.59 10.15
C ILE A 113 -2.47 17.62 11.16
N ASP A 114 -2.89 18.86 11.03
CA ASP A 114 -2.43 19.97 11.88
C ASP A 114 -2.88 19.77 13.34
N GLU A 115 -4.09 19.25 13.56
CA GLU A 115 -4.60 18.89 14.88
C GLU A 115 -3.70 17.87 15.58
N HIS A 116 -3.38 16.76 14.92
CA HIS A 116 -2.53 15.71 15.50
C HIS A 116 -1.07 16.15 15.68
N VAL A 117 -0.55 17.00 14.78
CA VAL A 117 0.77 17.65 14.95
C VAL A 117 0.78 18.49 16.23
N LEU A 118 -0.30 19.25 16.49
CA LEU A 118 -0.43 20.08 17.67
C LEU A 118 -0.52 19.24 18.94
N ILE A 119 -1.37 18.22 18.95
CA ILE A 119 -1.51 17.30 20.11
C ILE A 119 -0.17 16.65 20.45
N TYR A 120 0.54 16.13 19.44
CA TYR A 120 1.86 15.55 19.66
C TYR A 120 2.85 16.56 20.26
N ARG A 121 2.86 17.77 19.73
CA ARG A 121 3.79 18.83 20.15
C ARG A 121 3.54 19.29 21.61
N GLU A 122 2.28 19.35 22.02
CA GLU A 122 1.89 19.86 23.33
C GLU A 122 1.84 18.76 24.40
N GLN A 123 1.41 17.56 24.05
CA GLN A 123 1.07 16.50 25.00
C GLN A 123 1.87 15.21 24.79
N GLY A 124 2.58 15.10 23.67
CA GLY A 124 3.45 13.97 23.37
C GLY A 124 2.77 12.79 22.69
N TYR A 125 3.56 11.71 22.50
CA TYR A 125 3.18 10.52 21.74
C TYR A 125 1.92 9.82 22.27
N ASP A 126 1.85 9.59 23.59
CA ASP A 126 0.76 8.82 24.18
C ASP A 126 -0.59 9.53 24.01
N ALA A 127 -0.59 10.86 24.14
CA ALA A 127 -1.79 11.66 23.95
C ALA A 127 -2.23 11.69 22.48
N GLU A 128 -1.28 11.71 21.53
CA GLU A 128 -1.59 11.60 20.11
C GLU A 128 -2.28 10.26 19.82
N ILE A 129 -1.76 9.14 20.31
CA ILE A 129 -2.41 7.83 20.11
C ILE A 129 -3.79 7.78 20.77
N ASP A 130 -3.91 8.32 22.00
CA ASP A 130 -5.20 8.36 22.70
C ASP A 130 -6.23 9.20 21.93
N SER A 131 -5.83 10.29 21.29
CA SER A 131 -6.74 11.15 20.54
C SER A 131 -7.48 10.43 19.40
N TYR A 132 -6.85 9.43 18.75
CA TYR A 132 -7.53 8.59 17.78
C TYR A 132 -8.49 7.61 18.42
N ILE A 133 -8.04 6.90 19.47
CA ILE A 133 -8.78 5.80 20.08
C ILE A 133 -9.95 6.30 20.95
N ASP A 134 -9.82 7.50 21.54
CA ASP A 134 -10.87 8.13 22.33
C ASP A 134 -11.77 9.06 21.51
N SER A 135 -11.54 9.15 20.20
CA SER A 135 -12.40 9.93 19.32
C SER A 135 -13.82 9.35 19.24
N ASN A 136 -14.80 10.23 19.07
CA ASN A 136 -16.18 9.80 18.81
C ASN A 136 -16.26 8.90 17.58
N GLU A 137 -15.44 9.17 16.57
CA GLU A 137 -15.38 8.36 15.35
C GLU A 137 -14.96 6.91 15.61
N TYR A 138 -13.96 6.71 16.48
CA TYR A 138 -13.54 5.36 16.85
C TYR A 138 -14.67 4.62 17.58
N ILE A 139 -15.28 5.29 18.56
CA ILE A 139 -16.35 4.72 19.40
C ILE A 139 -17.57 4.35 18.55
N GLU A 140 -17.98 5.24 17.64
CA GLU A 140 -19.11 4.98 16.74
C GLU A 140 -18.83 3.88 15.72
N SER A 141 -17.58 3.71 15.30
CA SER A 141 -17.21 2.78 14.24
C SER A 141 -16.85 1.39 14.75
N PHE A 142 -16.19 1.30 15.89
CA PHE A 142 -15.62 0.05 16.41
C PHE A 142 -16.10 -0.27 17.83
N GLY A 143 -16.59 0.71 18.58
CA GLY A 143 -17.00 0.51 19.96
C GLY A 143 -15.85 0.02 20.84
N GLU A 144 -16.15 -0.93 21.74
CA GLU A 144 -15.17 -1.46 22.72
C GLU A 144 -14.56 -2.81 22.28
N ASP A 145 -15.29 -3.60 21.46
CA ASP A 145 -14.97 -5.01 21.23
C ASP A 145 -14.74 -5.37 19.75
N ILE A 146 -14.82 -4.39 18.82
CA ILE A 146 -14.55 -4.61 17.40
C ILE A 146 -13.12 -4.22 17.08
N VAL A 147 -12.42 -5.10 16.36
CA VAL A 147 -11.09 -4.83 15.81
C VAL A 147 -11.18 -3.75 14.74
N PRO A 148 -10.36 -2.69 14.77
CA PRO A 148 -10.30 -1.73 13.68
C PRO A 148 -10.03 -2.41 12.32
N TYR A 149 -10.72 -1.95 11.29
CA TYR A 149 -10.59 -2.49 9.93
C TYR A 149 -10.66 -1.36 8.89
N PRO A 150 -10.13 -1.58 7.68
CA PRO A 150 -10.19 -0.58 6.61
C PRO A 150 -11.64 -0.32 6.18
N ARG A 151 -12.12 0.93 6.35
CA ARG A 151 -13.52 1.31 6.11
C ARG A 151 -13.78 1.98 4.76
N HIS A 152 -12.86 2.78 4.26
CA HIS A 152 -13.06 3.65 3.09
C HIS A 152 -12.69 3.00 1.75
N ILE A 153 -12.73 1.69 1.67
CA ILE A 153 -12.49 0.92 0.43
C ILE A 153 -13.79 0.63 -0.31
N ILE A 154 -14.88 0.49 0.42
CA ILE A 154 -16.21 0.30 -0.16
C ILE A 154 -16.88 1.65 -0.28
N THR A 155 -17.29 2.03 -1.50
CA THR A 155 -18.01 3.29 -1.72
C THR A 155 -19.42 3.20 -1.13
N GLN A 156 -19.74 4.13 -0.25
CA GLN A 156 -21.06 4.26 0.35
C GLN A 156 -21.75 5.54 -0.13
N ARG A 157 -23.08 5.58 -0.04
CA ARG A 157 -23.86 6.75 -0.38
C ARG A 157 -23.47 7.93 0.54
N GLY A 158 -23.08 9.06 -0.05
CA GLY A 158 -22.64 10.25 0.69
C GLY A 158 -21.13 10.31 0.97
N MET A 159 -20.38 9.26 0.65
CA MET A 159 -18.92 9.25 0.80
C MET A 159 -18.25 9.92 -0.41
N LYS A 160 -17.25 10.74 -0.16
CA LYS A 160 -16.44 11.36 -1.21
C LYS A 160 -15.51 10.34 -1.86
N THR A 161 -15.37 10.38 -3.18
CA THR A 161 -14.45 9.51 -3.94
C THR A 161 -12.98 9.71 -3.51
N GLU A 162 -12.64 10.89 -2.98
CA GLU A 162 -11.30 11.17 -2.48
C GLU A 162 -10.85 10.24 -1.38
N SER A 163 -11.72 9.91 -0.44
CA SER A 163 -11.42 8.99 0.66
C SER A 163 -11.04 7.61 0.13
N PHE A 164 -11.77 7.12 -0.88
CA PHE A 164 -11.43 5.87 -1.55
C PHE A 164 -10.04 5.95 -2.22
N ASN A 165 -9.78 6.97 -3.02
CA ASN A 165 -8.51 7.12 -3.74
C ASN A 165 -7.33 7.26 -2.78
N ARG A 166 -7.49 8.01 -1.68
CA ARG A 166 -6.47 8.17 -0.65
C ARG A 166 -6.22 6.85 0.08
N MET A 167 -7.28 6.14 0.49
CA MET A 167 -7.13 4.85 1.14
C MET A 167 -6.47 3.83 0.22
N PHE A 168 -6.87 3.77 -1.05
CA PHE A 168 -6.26 2.90 -2.05
C PHE A 168 -4.76 3.21 -2.25
N SER A 169 -4.36 4.48 -2.15
CA SER A 169 -2.95 4.89 -2.19
C SER A 169 -2.14 4.43 -0.97
N LEU A 170 -2.79 4.32 0.19
CA LEU A 170 -2.16 3.83 1.43
C LEU A 170 -2.11 2.30 1.50
N LEU A 171 -3.08 1.60 0.90
CA LEU A 171 -3.16 0.15 0.89
C LEU A 171 -2.39 -0.41 -0.32
N ARG A 172 -1.40 -1.25 -0.06
CA ARG A 172 -0.48 -1.75 -1.08
C ARG A 172 -0.60 -3.23 -1.38
N GLY A 173 -1.60 -3.88 -0.88
CA GLY A 173 -1.78 -5.32 -1.02
C GLY A 173 -1.08 -6.14 0.06
N SER A 174 -1.41 -7.43 0.09
CA SER A 174 -1.09 -8.35 1.19
C SER A 174 0.40 -8.68 1.35
N ALA A 175 1.20 -8.45 0.32
CA ALA A 175 2.64 -8.76 0.34
C ALA A 175 3.52 -7.56 0.75
N THR A 176 2.94 -6.42 1.11
CA THR A 176 3.68 -5.21 1.45
C THR A 176 3.49 -4.85 2.91
N SER A 177 4.52 -4.27 3.53
CA SER A 177 4.45 -3.66 4.85
C SER A 177 4.35 -2.13 4.74
N ASP A 178 3.95 -1.49 5.84
CA ASP A 178 3.81 -0.04 5.92
C ASP A 178 5.11 0.69 6.30
N ARG A 179 6.21 -0.04 6.39
CA ARG A 179 7.54 0.55 6.59
C ARG A 179 7.94 1.40 5.39
N ASP A 180 7.78 2.71 5.52
CA ASP A 180 8.18 3.67 4.48
C ASP A 180 8.27 5.06 5.10
N ASN A 181 9.39 5.71 4.95
CA ASN A 181 9.72 6.95 5.67
C ASN A 181 9.00 8.18 5.12
N SER A 182 8.42 8.12 3.92
CA SER A 182 7.83 9.26 3.24
C SER A 182 6.31 9.27 3.30
N ALA A 183 5.74 10.43 3.62
CA ALA A 183 4.30 10.69 3.51
C ALA A 183 3.84 10.57 2.05
N LYS A 184 2.68 9.99 1.83
CA LYS A 184 2.14 9.72 0.48
C LYS A 184 1.05 10.68 0.07
N LEU A 185 0.32 11.21 1.04
CA LEU A 185 -0.84 12.04 0.80
C LEU A 185 -0.58 13.53 0.99
N ILE A 186 0.52 13.90 1.65
CA ILE A 186 0.78 15.26 2.11
C ILE A 186 0.64 16.33 1.01
N SER A 187 1.17 16.10 -0.18
CA SER A 187 1.10 17.07 -1.28
C SER A 187 -0.33 17.25 -1.80
N ASN A 188 -1.10 16.15 -1.84
CA ASN A 188 -2.49 16.19 -2.28
C ASN A 188 -3.40 16.80 -1.21
N LEU A 189 -3.13 16.51 0.08
CA LEU A 189 -3.86 17.10 1.20
C LEU A 189 -3.62 18.59 1.30
N ALA A 190 -2.36 19.02 1.32
CA ALA A 190 -1.99 20.44 1.45
C ALA A 190 -2.50 21.30 0.28
N ALA A 191 -2.53 20.75 -0.93
CA ALA A 191 -3.01 21.44 -2.12
C ALA A 191 -4.51 21.23 -2.39
N ASN A 192 -5.20 20.46 -1.54
CA ASN A 192 -6.60 20.02 -1.73
C ASN A 192 -6.86 19.42 -3.12
N LEU A 193 -5.92 18.58 -3.59
CA LEU A 193 -5.98 17.93 -4.88
C LEU A 193 -6.48 16.48 -4.77
N ALA A 194 -7.07 15.99 -5.85
CA ALA A 194 -7.42 14.59 -5.98
C ALA A 194 -6.17 13.70 -5.97
N THR A 195 -6.22 12.59 -5.26
CA THR A 195 -5.13 11.60 -5.25
C THR A 195 -5.28 10.67 -6.46
N PRO A 196 -4.36 10.71 -7.43
CA PRO A 196 -4.43 9.84 -8.60
C PRO A 196 -4.09 8.39 -8.22
N ILE A 197 -4.85 7.45 -8.73
CA ILE A 197 -4.51 6.03 -8.67
C ILE A 197 -3.41 5.77 -9.70
N LYS A 198 -2.20 5.53 -9.23
CA LYS A 198 -1.06 5.22 -10.09
C LYS A 198 -0.84 3.71 -10.13
N PRO A 199 -0.57 3.13 -11.31
CA PRO A 199 -0.13 1.75 -11.38
C PRO A 199 1.17 1.59 -10.58
N PRO A 200 1.43 0.40 -10.00
CA PRO A 200 2.68 0.17 -9.30
C PRO A 200 3.86 0.47 -10.23
N ASN A 201 4.85 1.20 -9.73
CA ASN A 201 6.11 1.34 -10.45
C ASN A 201 6.72 -0.05 -10.58
N VAL A 202 6.68 -0.59 -11.77
CA VAL A 202 7.45 -1.79 -12.10
C VAL A 202 8.91 -1.33 -12.07
N GLY A 203 9.59 -1.59 -10.96
CA GLY A 203 11.00 -1.28 -10.84
C GLY A 203 11.77 -1.95 -11.99
N ASN A 204 12.89 -1.37 -12.40
CA ASN A 204 13.77 -1.90 -13.44
C ASN A 204 14.41 -3.29 -13.12
N GLY A 205 14.00 -3.91 -12.02
CA GLY A 205 14.40 -5.25 -11.60
C GLY A 205 13.50 -6.31 -12.18
N ALA A 206 14.00 -7.03 -13.19
CA ALA A 206 13.53 -8.36 -13.61
C ALA A 206 12.00 -8.55 -13.76
N ALA A 207 11.30 -7.62 -14.36
CA ALA A 207 9.95 -7.91 -14.84
C ALA A 207 10.05 -8.76 -16.10
N TYR A 208 9.90 -10.06 -15.95
CA TYR A 208 9.78 -11.03 -17.04
C TYR A 208 8.65 -10.73 -18.04
N SER A 209 7.81 -9.75 -17.75
CA SER A 209 6.62 -9.40 -18.52
C SER A 209 6.62 -7.97 -19.05
N ASN A 210 7.75 -7.28 -19.14
CA ASN A 210 7.75 -5.92 -19.68
C ASN A 210 7.71 -5.93 -21.22
N THR A 211 6.56 -6.36 -21.76
CA THR A 211 6.24 -6.36 -23.19
C THR A 211 6.04 -4.95 -23.75
N SER A 212 6.00 -3.91 -22.90
CA SER A 212 5.82 -2.51 -23.31
C SER A 212 7.14 -1.77 -23.58
N LYS A 213 8.29 -2.41 -23.37
CA LYS A 213 9.60 -1.82 -23.67
C LYS A 213 9.77 -1.62 -25.19
N SER A 214 10.24 -0.44 -25.56
CA SER A 214 10.60 -0.12 -26.94
C SER A 214 12.12 -0.05 -27.09
N PHE A 215 12.61 -0.53 -28.20
CA PHE A 215 14.04 -0.57 -28.50
C PHE A 215 14.33 0.16 -29.80
N LEU A 216 15.38 0.96 -29.80
CA LEU A 216 15.95 1.58 -30.99
C LEU A 216 17.05 0.65 -31.52
N ILE A 217 16.85 0.11 -32.72
CA ILE A 217 17.83 -0.72 -33.40
C ILE A 217 18.52 0.12 -34.47
N GLU A 218 19.82 0.26 -34.34
CA GLU A 218 20.66 0.95 -35.31
C GLU A 218 21.41 -0.10 -36.13
N PHE A 219 21.26 -0.04 -37.48
CA PHE A 219 21.86 -1.01 -38.38
C PHE A 219 22.34 -0.39 -39.69
N PHE A 220 23.30 -1.00 -40.32
CA PHE A 220 23.71 -0.69 -41.67
C PHE A 220 22.95 -1.56 -42.65
N SER A 221 22.25 -0.94 -43.59
CA SER A 221 21.57 -1.63 -44.70
C SER A 221 22.43 -1.57 -45.98
N ARG A 222 22.54 -2.71 -46.68
CA ARG A 222 23.03 -2.72 -48.06
C ARG A 222 21.86 -2.36 -48.98
N THR A 223 21.92 -1.20 -49.58
CA THR A 223 21.03 -0.88 -50.70
C THR A 223 21.61 -1.57 -51.95
N ASN A 224 20.81 -2.46 -52.55
CA ASN A 224 21.13 -3.15 -53.78
C ASN A 224 20.89 -2.25 -55.01
N ASP A 225 21.16 -0.94 -54.91
CA ASP A 225 21.18 -0.10 -56.10
C ASP A 225 22.52 -0.30 -56.83
N ALA A 226 22.44 -0.83 -58.01
CA ALA A 226 23.55 -1.35 -58.84
C ALA A 226 24.65 -0.32 -59.22
N ARG A 227 24.60 0.89 -58.73
CA ARG A 227 25.57 1.95 -59.04
C ARG A 227 26.37 2.57 -57.90
N ILE A 228 25.98 2.38 -56.63
CA ILE A 228 26.76 2.94 -55.53
C ILE A 228 26.63 2.05 -54.28
N ASN A 229 27.72 1.42 -53.87
CA ASN A 229 27.85 0.60 -52.67
C ASN A 229 27.83 1.49 -51.41
N ARG A 230 26.72 2.19 -51.12
CA ARG A 230 26.54 3.03 -49.93
C ARG A 230 25.95 2.22 -48.79
N ARG A 231 26.71 2.04 -47.73
CA ARG A 231 26.19 1.58 -46.42
C ARG A 231 25.47 2.75 -45.78
N GLY A 232 24.15 2.77 -45.81
CA GLY A 232 23.34 3.77 -45.07
C GLY A 232 23.12 3.31 -43.64
N LYS A 233 23.38 4.20 -42.68
CA LYS A 233 22.94 4.02 -41.30
C LYS A 233 21.42 4.19 -41.25
N ARG A 234 20.72 3.18 -40.72
CA ARG A 234 19.26 3.21 -40.53
C ARG A 234 18.94 2.94 -39.07
N GLN A 235 17.83 3.49 -38.60
CA GLN A 235 17.32 3.32 -37.29
C GLN A 235 15.86 2.87 -37.38
N THR A 236 15.46 1.94 -36.54
CA THR A 236 14.06 1.52 -36.40
C THR A 236 13.73 1.33 -34.94
N THR A 237 12.55 1.81 -34.53
CA THR A 237 12.03 1.61 -33.18
C THR A 237 11.05 0.45 -33.19
N VAL A 238 11.24 -0.52 -32.29
CA VAL A 238 10.42 -1.72 -32.22
C VAL A 238 10.06 -2.02 -30.76
N SER A 239 8.88 -2.57 -30.54
CA SER A 239 8.52 -3.12 -29.26
C SER A 239 9.28 -4.42 -28.98
N TYR A 240 9.47 -4.75 -27.70
CA TYR A 240 10.13 -6.00 -27.30
C TYR A 240 9.53 -7.22 -27.99
N TYR A 241 8.21 -7.27 -28.08
CA TYR A 241 7.50 -8.36 -28.76
C TYR A 241 7.89 -8.53 -30.22
N GLN A 242 8.13 -7.45 -30.94
CA GLN A 242 8.46 -7.45 -32.38
C GLN A 242 9.98 -7.51 -32.63
N MET A 243 10.80 -7.33 -31.60
CA MET A 243 12.26 -7.20 -31.74
C MET A 243 12.87 -8.40 -32.49
N ASN A 244 12.49 -9.62 -32.11
CA ASN A 244 13.05 -10.83 -32.74
C ASN A 244 12.68 -10.95 -34.24
N GLN A 245 11.48 -10.53 -34.59
CA GLN A 245 11.01 -10.51 -35.99
C GLN A 245 11.78 -9.48 -36.80
N GLU A 246 11.98 -8.28 -36.27
CA GLU A 246 12.73 -7.22 -36.97
C GLU A 246 14.23 -7.53 -37.08
N LEU A 247 14.85 -8.11 -36.06
CA LEU A 247 16.23 -8.59 -36.12
C LEU A 247 16.42 -9.61 -37.27
N ARG A 248 15.51 -10.59 -37.39
CA ARG A 248 15.54 -11.58 -38.48
C ARG A 248 15.35 -10.93 -39.88
N LYS A 249 14.49 -9.92 -39.95
CA LYS A 249 14.24 -9.18 -41.21
C LYS A 249 15.47 -8.37 -41.64
N ILE A 250 16.12 -7.67 -40.67
CA ILE A 250 17.37 -6.95 -40.94
C ILE A 250 18.47 -7.90 -41.40
N HIS A 251 18.65 -9.05 -40.74
CA HIS A 251 19.64 -10.04 -41.16
C HIS A 251 19.34 -10.63 -42.56
N LYS A 252 18.07 -10.96 -42.85
CA LYS A 252 17.65 -11.47 -44.17
C LYS A 252 17.91 -10.45 -45.27
N SER A 253 17.82 -9.14 -44.99
CA SER A 253 18.13 -8.08 -45.96
C SER A 253 19.63 -7.77 -46.06
N GLY A 254 20.50 -8.55 -45.42
CA GLY A 254 21.94 -8.32 -45.42
C GLY A 254 22.39 -7.13 -44.57
N GLY A 255 21.52 -6.63 -43.67
CA GLY A 255 21.85 -5.57 -42.72
C GLY A 255 22.76 -6.05 -41.58
N LYS A 256 23.65 -5.18 -41.13
CA LYS A 256 24.49 -5.43 -39.96
C LYS A 256 24.09 -4.51 -38.81
N ILE A 257 23.60 -5.10 -37.73
CA ILE A 257 23.23 -4.37 -36.51
C ILE A 257 24.50 -4.00 -35.75
N PHE A 258 24.59 -2.77 -35.27
CA PHE A 258 25.73 -2.30 -34.48
C PHE A 258 25.34 -1.78 -33.09
N LYS A 259 24.07 -1.39 -32.88
CA LYS A 259 23.61 -0.94 -31.57
C LYS A 259 22.13 -1.23 -31.38
N ILE A 260 21.76 -1.65 -30.18
CA ILE A 260 20.38 -1.76 -29.72
C ILE A 260 20.30 -0.97 -28.41
N THR A 261 19.42 0.01 -28.33
CA THR A 261 19.25 0.87 -27.15
C THR A 261 17.80 0.78 -26.69
N GLU A 262 17.60 0.56 -25.41
CA GLU A 262 16.26 0.63 -24.80
C GLU A 262 15.81 2.09 -24.75
N LEU A 263 14.58 2.35 -25.21
CA LEU A 263 13.92 3.63 -25.07
C LEU A 263 13.08 3.60 -23.80
N THR A 264 13.41 4.44 -22.85
CA THR A 264 12.67 4.66 -21.61
C THR A 264 11.43 5.49 -21.83
#